data_ab28f1ad40a6821eb529304d7e8de993
#
_entry.id   ab28f1ad40a6821eb529304d7e8de993
#
_cell.length_a   1.000
_cell.length_b   1.000
_cell.length_c   1.000
_cell.angle_alpha   90.00
_cell.angle_beta   90.00
_cell.angle_gamma   90.00
#
_symmetry.space_group_name_H-M   'P 1'
#
loop_
_entity.id
_entity.type
_entity.pdbx_description
1 polymer ?
#
loop_
_entity_poly.entity_id
_entity_poly.type
_entity_poly.pdbx_seq_one_letter_code
_entity_poly.pdbx_strand_id
1 'polypeptide(L)'
;MSHPAGLLQPLPIPEGKWECILMDFITGLPMVQGKDCIFVIVDQLTKYAHFFAISAHYTATQVAELFFREVFRLHGLPKTITSDRDNRFMGGFWQELFRLVGTELTPSTSYHPQTDG
;
A
#
# COMPACT_ATOMS: atom_id res chain seq x y z
N MET A 1 22.83 -16.90 -0.94
CA MET A 1 22.79 -16.00 0.09
C MET A 1 22.11 -16.54 1.29
N SER A 2 22.61 -16.37 2.37
CA SER A 2 21.98 -16.91 3.55
C SER A 2 21.38 -15.81 4.37
N HIS A 3 20.36 -16.13 5.05
CA HIS A 3 19.80 -15.24 6.00
C HIS A 3 20.47 -15.47 7.32
N PRO A 4 20.75 -14.45 8.06
CA PRO A 4 21.19 -14.64 9.41
C PRO A 4 20.15 -15.43 10.17
N ALA A 5 20.60 -16.36 10.91
CA ALA A 5 19.71 -17.26 11.61
C ALA A 5 18.76 -16.48 12.51
N GLY A 6 17.56 -16.91 12.52
CA GLY A 6 16.58 -16.32 13.39
C GLY A 6 16.16 -14.97 13.00
N LEU A 7 16.71 -14.48 11.88
CA LEU A 7 16.50 -13.21 11.65
C LEU A 7 15.29 -12.97 10.99
N LEU A 8 14.92 -13.68 10.17
CA LEU A 8 13.97 -13.20 9.31
C LEU A 8 12.82 -14.04 9.17
N GLN A 9 11.73 -13.38 9.08
CA GLN A 9 10.60 -14.02 8.51
C GLN A 9 10.73 -13.85 7.04
N PRO A 10 10.64 -14.88 6.26
CA PRO A 10 10.71 -14.74 4.82
C PRO A 10 9.56 -13.89 4.32
N LEU A 11 9.78 -13.21 3.23
CA LEU A 11 8.70 -12.49 2.59
C LEU A 11 7.67 -13.48 2.08
N PRO A 12 6.41 -13.08 2.01
CA PRO A 12 5.39 -13.95 1.46
C PRO A 12 5.72 -14.37 0.05
N ILE A 13 5.34 -15.58 -0.32
CA ILE A 13 5.55 -16.08 -1.67
C ILE A 13 4.31 -15.76 -2.48
N PRO A 14 4.43 -14.91 -3.49
CA PRO A 14 3.26 -14.54 -4.28
C PRO A 14 2.83 -15.69 -5.19
N GLU A 15 1.52 -15.85 -5.29
CA GLU A 15 0.96 -16.84 -6.20
C GLU A 15 0.41 -16.17 -7.44
N GLY A 16 0.03 -14.93 -7.36
CA GLY A 16 -0.51 -14.20 -8.48
C GLY A 16 -0.03 -12.78 -8.52
N LYS A 17 -0.34 -12.11 -9.62
CA LYS A 17 0.05 -10.72 -9.80
C LYS A 17 -0.69 -9.84 -8.82
N TRP A 18 0.02 -8.90 -8.26
CA TRP A 18 -0.53 -7.88 -7.34
C TRP A 18 -1.16 -8.45 -6.07
N GLU A 19 -0.81 -9.69 -5.74
CA GLU A 19 -1.24 -10.26 -4.47
C GLU A 19 -0.31 -9.86 -3.33
N CYS A 20 0.99 -9.92 -3.57
CA CYS A 20 1.97 -9.54 -2.57
C CYS A 20 2.76 -8.37 -3.11
N ILE A 21 2.65 -7.24 -2.46
CA ILE A 21 3.30 -6.03 -2.95
C ILE A 21 4.24 -5.45 -1.90
N LEU A 22 5.21 -4.70 -2.39
CA LEU A 22 6.09 -3.90 -1.55
C LEU A 22 5.70 -2.46 -1.71
N MET A 23 5.75 -1.70 -0.63
CA MET A 23 5.40 -0.30 -0.63
C MET A 23 6.52 0.47 0.04
N ASP A 24 7.05 1.47 -0.62
CA ASP A 24 8.19 2.20 -0.12
C ASP A 24 8.04 3.68 -0.45
N PHE A 25 8.78 4.50 0.28
CA PHE A 25 8.72 5.95 0.11
C PHE A 25 10.13 6.49 0.01
N ILE A 26 10.45 7.12 -1.10
CA ILE A 26 11.75 7.75 -1.30
C ILE A 26 11.59 9.21 -0.92
N THR A 27 12.21 9.61 0.19
CA THR A 27 12.03 10.95 0.74
C THR A 27 13.29 11.79 0.54
N GLY A 28 13.20 13.05 0.91
CA GLY A 28 14.37 13.93 0.85
C GLY A 28 14.70 14.42 -0.53
N LEU A 29 13.78 14.31 -1.45
CA LEU A 29 14.00 14.78 -2.81
C LEU A 29 13.76 16.29 -2.90
N PRO A 30 14.33 16.96 -3.90
CA PRO A 30 14.03 18.38 -4.08
C PRO A 30 12.55 18.61 -4.29
N MET A 31 12.05 19.69 -3.70
CA MET A 31 10.63 20.02 -3.80
C MET A 31 10.31 20.53 -5.21
N VAL A 32 9.35 19.91 -5.85
CA VAL A 32 8.89 20.32 -7.16
C VAL A 32 7.37 20.32 -7.14
N GLN A 33 6.79 21.46 -7.30
CA GLN A 33 5.33 21.61 -7.33
C GLN A 33 4.66 20.98 -6.11
N GLY A 34 5.25 21.20 -4.96
CA GLY A 34 4.69 20.70 -3.70
C GLY A 34 4.98 19.24 -3.42
N LYS A 35 5.80 18.60 -4.23
CA LYS A 35 6.08 17.17 -4.06
C LYS A 35 7.56 16.96 -3.85
N ASP A 36 7.90 16.16 -2.87
CA ASP A 36 9.28 15.88 -2.50
C ASP A 36 9.50 14.43 -2.11
N CYS A 37 8.58 13.57 -2.49
CA CYS A 37 8.65 12.17 -2.12
C CYS A 37 8.11 11.32 -3.27
N ILE A 38 8.66 10.15 -3.47
CA ILE A 38 8.14 9.20 -4.45
C ILE A 38 7.56 8.00 -3.70
N PHE A 39 6.29 7.74 -3.92
CA PHE A 39 5.60 6.59 -3.36
C PHE A 39 5.74 5.47 -4.39
N VAL A 40 6.35 4.37 -4.00
CA VAL A 40 6.66 3.27 -4.90
C VAL A 40 5.89 2.03 -4.47
N ILE A 41 5.25 1.38 -5.42
CA ILE A 41 4.52 0.14 -5.16
C ILE A 41 5.01 -0.89 -6.16
N VAL A 42 5.49 -2.02 -5.68
CA VAL A 42 6.08 -3.05 -6.55
C VAL A 42 5.36 -4.37 -6.34
N ASP A 43 4.96 -4.99 -7.45
CA ASP A 43 4.43 -6.34 -7.41
C ASP A 43 5.59 -7.31 -7.23
N GLN A 44 5.54 -8.12 -6.20
CA GLN A 44 6.67 -9.00 -5.89
C GLN A 44 6.84 -10.09 -6.92
N LEU A 45 5.77 -10.52 -7.57
CA LEU A 45 5.88 -11.59 -8.55
C LEU A 45 6.50 -11.09 -9.85
N THR A 46 5.97 -10.03 -10.42
CA THR A 46 6.40 -9.58 -11.74
C THR A 46 7.46 -8.52 -11.70
N LYS A 47 7.65 -7.88 -10.54
CA LYS A 47 8.55 -6.75 -10.33
C LYS A 47 8.06 -5.47 -11.03
N TYR A 48 6.86 -5.50 -11.54
CA TYR A 48 6.27 -4.31 -12.12
C TYR A 48 6.02 -3.29 -11.02
N ALA A 49 6.19 -2.03 -11.31
CA ALA A 49 6.11 -1.01 -10.28
C ALA A 49 5.30 0.19 -10.74
N HIS A 50 4.68 0.84 -9.77
CA HIS A 50 4.04 2.14 -9.97
C HIS A 50 4.79 3.16 -9.12
N PHE A 51 4.94 4.37 -9.64
CA PHE A 51 5.61 5.45 -8.94
C PHE A 51 4.69 6.66 -8.94
N PHE A 52 4.53 7.28 -7.76
CA PHE A 52 3.69 8.48 -7.66
C PHE A 52 4.46 9.55 -6.88
N ALA A 53 4.50 10.75 -7.43
CA ALA A 53 5.10 11.87 -6.73
C ALA A 53 4.09 12.39 -5.70
N ILE A 54 4.50 12.53 -4.46
CA ILE A 54 3.64 13.00 -3.39
C ILE A 54 4.43 13.94 -2.48
N SER A 55 3.74 14.56 -1.55
CA SER A 55 4.40 15.28 -0.48
C SER A 55 4.79 14.31 0.63
N ALA A 56 5.96 14.49 1.22
CA ALA A 56 6.37 13.67 2.34
C ALA A 56 5.42 13.83 3.55
N HIS A 57 4.55 14.85 3.53
CA HIS A 57 3.59 15.06 4.59
C HIS A 57 2.26 14.33 4.38
N TYR A 58 2.13 13.56 3.32
CA TYR A 58 0.91 12.78 3.14
C TYR A 58 0.69 11.89 4.35
N THR A 59 -0.55 11.87 4.82
CA THR A 59 -0.94 11.00 5.92
C THR A 59 -1.25 9.60 5.39
N ALA A 60 -1.38 8.65 6.31
CA ALA A 60 -1.76 7.29 5.91
C ALA A 60 -3.08 7.28 5.16
N THR A 61 -4.02 8.13 5.56
CA THR A 61 -5.32 8.25 4.87
C THR A 61 -5.13 8.73 3.44
N GLN A 62 -4.29 9.74 3.25
CA GLN A 62 -4.06 10.28 1.90
C GLN A 62 -3.35 9.26 1.01
N VAL A 63 -2.41 8.51 1.57
CA VAL A 63 -1.72 7.47 0.81
C VAL A 63 -2.71 6.36 0.44
N ALA A 64 -3.62 5.99 1.34
CA ALA A 64 -4.62 4.98 1.04
C ALA A 64 -5.57 5.46 -0.05
N GLU A 65 -5.93 6.73 -0.04
CA GLU A 65 -6.79 7.28 -1.10
C GLU A 65 -6.10 7.22 -2.45
N LEU A 66 -4.82 7.54 -2.49
CA LEU A 66 -4.06 7.47 -3.72
C LEU A 66 -3.96 6.02 -4.20
N PHE A 67 -3.66 5.11 -3.29
CA PHE A 67 -3.56 3.69 -3.61
C PHE A 67 -4.90 3.19 -4.16
N PHE A 68 -5.98 3.55 -3.52
CA PHE A 68 -7.30 3.11 -3.95
C PHE A 68 -7.59 3.61 -5.36
N ARG A 69 -7.30 4.86 -5.61
CA ARG A 69 -7.65 5.46 -6.90
C ARG A 69 -6.76 4.95 -8.03
N GLU A 70 -5.47 4.75 -7.76
CA GLU A 70 -4.52 4.46 -8.82
C GLU A 70 -4.09 3.00 -8.90
N VAL A 71 -4.16 2.25 -7.84
CA VAL A 71 -3.66 0.89 -7.80
C VAL A 71 -4.78 -0.12 -7.64
N PHE A 72 -5.66 0.10 -6.66
CA PHE A 72 -6.76 -0.84 -6.42
C PHE A 72 -7.66 -0.97 -7.65
N ARG A 73 -7.93 0.12 -8.30
CA ARG A 73 -8.82 0.07 -9.46
C ARG A 73 -8.24 -0.73 -10.61
N LEU A 74 -6.92 -0.80 -10.68
CA LEU A 74 -6.28 -1.58 -11.74
C LEU A 74 -6.07 -3.03 -11.35
N HIS A 75 -5.74 -3.29 -10.10
CA HIS A 75 -5.22 -4.59 -9.71
C HIS A 75 -6.00 -5.29 -8.61
N GLY A 76 -6.92 -4.61 -7.98
CA GLY A 76 -7.66 -5.19 -6.86
C GLY A 76 -6.93 -5.03 -5.55
N LEU A 77 -7.47 -5.68 -4.52
CA LEU A 77 -6.94 -5.57 -3.18
C LEU A 77 -5.81 -6.58 -3.00
N PRO A 78 -4.64 -6.15 -2.55
CA PRO A 78 -3.55 -7.10 -2.34
C PRO A 78 -3.82 -7.94 -1.10
N LYS A 79 -3.23 -9.12 -1.05
CA LYS A 79 -3.30 -9.95 0.13
C LYS A 79 -2.34 -9.46 1.20
N THR A 80 -1.15 -9.05 0.80
CA THR A 80 -0.17 -8.56 1.75
C THR A 80 0.55 -7.34 1.20
N ILE A 81 0.93 -6.46 2.10
CA ILE A 81 1.77 -5.32 1.77
C ILE A 81 2.96 -5.36 2.72
N THR A 82 4.15 -5.38 2.15
CA THR A 82 5.38 -5.29 2.93
C THR A 82 5.88 -3.85 2.83
N SER A 83 6.12 -3.23 3.98
CA SER A 83 6.57 -1.85 4.04
C SER A 83 7.37 -1.67 5.31
N ASP A 84 8.31 -0.72 5.31
CA ASP A 84 9.05 -0.42 6.53
C ASP A 84 8.39 0.71 7.32
N ARG A 85 7.20 1.15 6.95
CA ARG A 85 6.45 2.13 7.74
C ARG A 85 5.98 1.47 9.04
N ASP A 86 5.82 2.28 10.08
CA ASP A 86 5.45 1.74 11.38
C ASP A 86 4.00 1.22 11.36
N ASN A 87 3.66 0.51 12.44
CA ASN A 87 2.35 -0.13 12.52
C ASN A 87 1.21 0.87 12.57
N ARG A 88 1.46 2.05 13.12
CA ARG A 88 0.41 3.06 13.18
C ARG A 88 0.05 3.55 11.80
N PHE A 89 1.08 3.82 10.99
CA PHE A 89 0.85 4.25 9.62
C PHE A 89 0.13 3.13 8.85
N MET A 90 0.65 1.91 8.94
CA MET A 90 0.07 0.81 8.17
C MET A 90 -1.33 0.48 8.62
N GLY A 91 -1.61 0.60 9.93
CA GLY A 91 -2.97 0.40 10.42
C GLY A 91 -3.94 1.43 9.86
N GLY A 92 -3.52 2.69 9.85
CA GLY A 92 -4.35 3.76 9.28
C GLY A 92 -4.55 3.58 7.77
N PHE A 93 -3.49 3.14 7.09
CA PHE A 93 -3.57 2.88 5.66
C PHE A 93 -4.59 1.78 5.35
N TRP A 94 -4.48 0.63 6.04
CA TRP A 94 -5.40 -0.48 5.79
C TRP A 94 -6.83 -0.12 6.15
N GLN A 95 -7.01 0.59 7.26
CA GLN A 95 -8.35 0.96 7.70
C GLN A 95 -9.04 1.83 6.65
N GLU A 96 -8.34 2.82 6.14
CA GLU A 96 -8.92 3.69 5.14
C GLU A 96 -9.13 2.95 3.81
N LEU A 97 -8.19 2.10 3.44
CA LEU A 97 -8.33 1.35 2.19
C LEU A 97 -9.56 0.44 2.25
N PHE A 98 -9.75 -0.28 3.35
CA PHE A 98 -10.93 -1.13 3.48
C PHE A 98 -12.22 -0.30 3.46
N ARG A 99 -12.20 0.87 4.07
CA ARG A 99 -13.37 1.73 4.03
C ARG A 99 -13.73 2.13 2.59
N LEU A 100 -12.73 2.52 1.84
CA LEU A 100 -12.94 2.93 0.45
C LEU A 100 -13.38 1.77 -0.43
N VAL A 101 -12.78 0.60 -0.25
CA VAL A 101 -13.14 -0.58 -1.01
C VAL A 101 -14.57 -1.00 -0.69
N GLY A 102 -14.95 -0.94 0.58
CA GLY A 102 -16.33 -1.26 0.95
C GLY A 102 -17.34 -0.35 0.30
N THR A 103 -17.03 0.95 0.24
CA THR A 103 -17.90 1.91 -0.41
C THR A 103 -18.03 1.61 -1.91
N GLU A 104 -16.91 1.25 -2.53
CA GLU A 104 -16.92 0.98 -3.97
C GLU A 104 -17.73 -0.28 -4.28
N LEU A 105 -17.62 -1.32 -3.45
CA LEU A 105 -18.30 -2.57 -3.74
C LEU A 105 -19.80 -2.50 -3.48
N THR A 106 -20.23 -1.71 -2.51
CA THR A 106 -21.64 -1.66 -2.16
C THR A 106 -22.07 -0.21 -1.93
N PRO A 107 -21.99 0.62 -2.93
CA PRO A 107 -22.24 2.05 -2.74
C PRO A 107 -23.66 2.38 -2.34
N SER A 108 -24.60 1.53 -2.67
CA SER A 108 -26.00 1.85 -2.38
C SER A 108 -26.55 1.06 -1.20
N THR A 109 -25.72 0.38 -0.44
CA THR A 109 -26.21 -0.37 0.69
C THR A 109 -25.44 0.05 1.92
N SER A 110 -25.89 -0.45 3.05
CA SER A 110 -25.19 -0.15 4.28
C SER A 110 -24.17 -1.22 4.55
N TYR A 111 -23.29 -1.45 3.63
CA TYR A 111 -22.25 -2.42 3.81
C TYR A 111 -21.27 -1.93 4.86
N HIS A 112 -20.97 -2.76 5.81
CA HIS A 112 -20.00 -2.42 6.84
C HIS A 112 -18.88 -3.43 6.74
N PRO A 113 -17.68 -3.01 6.41
CA PRO A 113 -16.53 -3.92 6.40
C PRO A 113 -16.39 -4.55 7.79
N GLN A 114 -16.14 -5.85 7.76
CA GLN A 114 -16.01 -6.51 9.02
C GLN A 114 -14.65 -6.34 9.49
N THR A 115 -14.32 -5.22 9.93
CA THR A 115 -13.02 -5.10 10.34
C THR A 115 -12.90 -5.53 11.68
N ASP A 116 -13.66 -5.92 12.29
CA ASP A 116 -13.49 -6.32 13.59
C ASP A 116 -12.33 -6.26 14.03
N GLY A 117 -12.05 -5.79 13.90
CA GLY A 117 -10.93 -5.72 14.44
C GLY A 117 -10.77 -5.34 14.62
#